data_4b5b4cb8c252fd9d7446a74acc04de33
#
_entry.id   4b5b4cb8c252fd9d7446a74acc04de33
#
_cell.length_a   1.000
_cell.length_b   1.000
_cell.length_c   1.000
_cell.angle_alpha   90.00
_cell.angle_beta   90.00
_cell.angle_gamma   90.00
#
_symmetry.space_group_name_H-M   'P 1'
#
loop_
_entity.id
_entity.type
_entity.pdbx_description
1 polymer ?
#
loop_
_entity_poly.entity_id
_entity_poly.type
_entity_poly.pdbx_seq_one_letter_code
_entity_poly.pdbx_strand_id
1 'polypeptide(L)'
;MSFSWSGYQTDIFGEVLNTNNNVAIKATAGSGKSTVLVEISKLLPVNSSSIFIAFNKSIVEELSERLPKKFEVSTLHSLGLNILRKNYGKGLSLNQAKTFKMAQKMILSDDTITNHKERNSRIFYVTKGYDYLRSTMTDIDDEEAVQEMLLRFNIDSSYGYHDLKKFKQIADKYNLSRKKGKEFLVDFADMVYLAATLPRLRYPRYENVLVDECQDLNLSQHIIIQKIKDKRKGRVISVGDKHQQIYLFAGSDSASFERFEDAPNTVSLPLSVTYRCPINVVLEAQKYNTEIIAAPNAEYGYVGEGDIDMVGEGDAILCRNNSPLFEAYLELLSEGKKAYIVGKEIAEKFHTLIKPYRNSHVGALINGLRTQLDQIHDNLLAKGIKKPLAHPVYQSFLDISRSLSLIAEMAPNMKQLDARIDEIFCPSKNAVVLSSIHKSKGLEYDRVFLLRPDLLPNKFAKSSEELDQERNLMFVAITRAKKQFFYIRKEDE
;
A
#
# COMPACT_ATOMS: atom_id res chain seq x y z
N MET A 1 0.88 27.21 -25.58
CA MET A 1 1.08 27.93 -24.30
C MET A 1 2.46 27.59 -23.79
N SER A 2 3.29 28.57 -23.47
CA SER A 2 4.58 28.35 -22.82
C SER A 2 4.31 27.76 -21.44
N PHE A 3 4.88 26.61 -21.13
CA PHE A 3 4.84 26.00 -19.79
C PHE A 3 5.55 26.94 -18.82
N SER A 4 4.87 27.38 -17.76
CA SER A 4 5.46 28.22 -16.72
C SER A 4 5.31 27.53 -15.35
N TRP A 5 6.40 27.54 -14.59
CA TRP A 5 6.38 27.03 -13.22
C TRP A 5 5.56 27.94 -12.30
N SER A 6 4.84 27.36 -11.34
CA SER A 6 4.17 28.12 -10.29
C SER A 6 5.17 28.74 -9.32
N GLY A 7 4.73 29.73 -8.54
CA GLY A 7 5.54 30.30 -7.44
C GLY A 7 6.05 29.22 -6.49
N TYR A 8 5.21 28.29 -6.05
CA TYR A 8 5.61 27.16 -5.20
C TYR A 8 6.75 26.33 -5.80
N GLN A 9 6.65 26.01 -7.10
CA GLN A 9 7.69 25.23 -7.79
C GLN A 9 9.00 26.03 -7.90
N THR A 10 8.90 27.33 -8.20
CA THR A 10 10.07 28.22 -8.29
C THR A 10 10.78 28.37 -6.95
N ASP A 11 10.03 28.48 -5.84
CA ASP A 11 10.60 28.56 -4.49
C ASP A 11 11.33 27.26 -4.13
N ILE A 12 10.76 26.09 -4.47
CA ILE A 12 11.39 24.78 -4.27
C ILE A 12 12.71 24.70 -5.05
N PHE A 13 12.70 25.10 -6.33
CA PHE A 13 13.92 25.08 -7.16
C PHE A 13 14.97 26.04 -6.63
N GLY A 14 14.54 27.24 -6.16
CA GLY A 14 15.40 28.22 -5.54
C GLY A 14 16.09 27.68 -4.29
N GLU A 15 15.36 27.03 -3.40
CA GLU A 15 15.92 26.42 -2.19
C GLU A 15 16.94 25.32 -2.54
N VAL A 16 16.59 24.42 -3.47
CA VAL A 16 17.48 23.33 -3.89
C VAL A 16 18.77 23.83 -4.53
N LEU A 17 18.72 24.94 -5.28
CA LEU A 17 19.90 25.50 -5.97
C LEU A 17 20.80 26.31 -5.04
N ASN A 18 20.22 27.04 -4.10
CA ASN A 18 20.95 28.04 -3.30
C ASN A 18 21.43 27.51 -1.94
N THR A 19 20.93 26.34 -1.51
CA THR A 19 21.29 25.75 -0.22
C THR A 19 21.66 24.27 -0.32
N ASN A 20 22.23 23.74 0.76
CA ASN A 20 22.46 22.31 0.94
C ASN A 20 21.52 21.70 2.01
N ASN A 21 20.43 22.39 2.33
CA ASN A 21 19.44 21.91 3.28
C ASN A 21 18.76 20.64 2.78
N ASN A 22 18.24 19.83 3.69
CA ASN A 22 17.18 18.88 3.34
C ASN A 22 15.94 19.70 2.94
N VAL A 23 15.15 19.15 2.03
CA VAL A 23 13.90 19.79 1.58
C VAL A 23 12.76 18.80 1.74
N ALA A 24 11.74 19.17 2.52
CA ALA A 24 10.49 18.42 2.63
C ALA A 24 9.40 19.15 1.82
N ILE A 25 8.95 18.54 0.73
CA ILE A 25 7.95 19.15 -0.15
C ILE A 25 6.57 18.63 0.24
N LYS A 26 5.77 19.48 0.87
CA LYS A 26 4.41 19.20 1.29
C LYS A 26 3.46 19.38 0.11
N ALA A 27 3.25 18.30 -0.60
CA ALA A 27 2.48 18.29 -1.84
C ALA A 27 1.01 17.96 -1.59
N THR A 28 0.17 18.27 -2.58
CA THR A 28 -1.22 17.80 -2.66
C THR A 28 -1.43 16.90 -3.88
N ALA A 29 -2.63 16.33 -3.99
CA ALA A 29 -2.99 15.49 -5.13
C ALA A 29 -2.90 16.28 -6.45
N GLY A 30 -2.25 15.71 -7.47
CA GLY A 30 -2.18 16.32 -8.79
C GLY A 30 -1.28 17.57 -8.89
N SER A 31 -0.48 17.88 -7.88
CA SER A 31 0.40 19.06 -7.85
C SER A 31 1.70 18.90 -8.66
N GLY A 32 1.91 17.75 -9.29
CA GLY A 32 3.10 17.48 -10.09
C GLY A 32 4.31 17.05 -9.28
N LYS A 33 4.13 16.31 -8.18
CA LYS A 33 5.21 15.78 -7.30
C LYS A 33 6.39 15.22 -8.09
N SER A 34 6.15 14.19 -8.89
CA SER A 34 7.21 13.52 -9.67
C SER A 34 7.82 14.45 -10.72
N THR A 35 7.03 15.37 -11.30
CA THR A 35 7.52 16.37 -12.26
C THR A 35 8.51 17.32 -11.60
N VAL A 36 8.21 17.79 -10.38
CA VAL A 36 9.10 18.67 -9.60
C VAL A 36 10.41 17.93 -9.28
N LEU A 37 10.35 16.67 -8.81
CA LEU A 37 11.56 15.88 -8.54
C LEU A 37 12.39 15.60 -9.81
N VAL A 38 11.74 15.35 -10.95
CA VAL A 38 12.43 15.21 -12.24
C VAL A 38 13.12 16.51 -12.62
N GLU A 39 12.48 17.66 -12.46
CA GLU A 39 13.13 18.95 -12.75
C GLU A 39 14.29 19.24 -11.81
N ILE A 40 14.11 19.04 -10.50
CA ILE A 40 15.20 19.11 -9.52
C ILE A 40 16.39 18.25 -9.98
N SER A 41 16.14 17.04 -10.48
CA SER A 41 17.21 16.15 -10.93
C SER A 41 18.09 16.74 -12.04
N LYS A 42 17.50 17.57 -12.90
CA LYS A 42 18.23 18.28 -13.97
C LYS A 42 19.04 19.45 -13.44
N LEU A 43 18.54 20.12 -12.39
CA LEU A 43 19.18 21.28 -11.76
C LEU A 43 20.38 20.91 -10.90
N LEU A 44 20.43 19.68 -10.38
CA LEU A 44 21.54 19.23 -9.53
C LEU A 44 22.87 19.13 -10.31
N PRO A 45 24.04 19.39 -9.65
CA PRO A 45 25.35 19.34 -10.31
C PRO A 45 25.61 18.00 -11.01
N VAL A 46 26.18 18.03 -12.22
CA VAL A 46 26.42 16.84 -13.04
C VAL A 46 27.31 15.82 -12.33
N ASN A 47 28.25 16.26 -11.52
CA ASN A 47 29.22 15.40 -10.82
C ASN A 47 28.73 14.94 -9.43
N SER A 48 27.54 15.34 -8.98
CA SER A 48 27.01 14.89 -7.70
C SER A 48 26.48 13.46 -7.77
N SER A 49 26.83 12.65 -6.77
CA SER A 49 26.25 11.30 -6.64
C SER A 49 24.80 11.42 -6.17
N SER A 50 23.87 10.92 -6.97
CA SER A 50 22.44 11.13 -6.72
C SER A 50 21.64 9.86 -6.97
N ILE A 51 20.63 9.62 -6.12
CA ILE A 51 19.68 8.53 -6.25
C ILE A 51 18.24 9.04 -6.18
N PHE A 52 17.36 8.46 -6.99
CA PHE A 52 15.93 8.67 -6.92
C PHE A 52 15.27 7.41 -6.36
N ILE A 53 14.59 7.54 -5.23
CA ILE A 53 13.83 6.48 -4.58
C ILE A 53 12.38 6.59 -5.02
N ALA A 54 11.94 5.63 -5.83
CA ALA A 54 10.57 5.51 -6.31
C ALA A 54 9.79 4.50 -5.45
N PHE A 55 8.48 4.70 -5.35
CA PHE A 55 7.60 3.86 -4.55
C PHE A 55 7.49 2.42 -5.09
N ASN A 56 7.37 2.25 -6.40
CA ASN A 56 7.19 0.95 -7.04
C ASN A 56 8.04 0.78 -8.32
N LYS A 57 8.04 -0.44 -8.87
CA LYS A 57 8.86 -0.79 -10.03
C LYS A 57 8.42 -0.10 -11.32
N SER A 58 7.12 0.08 -11.55
CA SER A 58 6.63 0.74 -12.77
C SER A 58 7.06 2.21 -12.82
N ILE A 59 7.07 2.89 -11.68
CA ILE A 59 7.60 4.27 -11.58
C ILE A 59 9.11 4.30 -11.83
N VAL A 60 9.87 3.28 -11.37
CA VAL A 60 11.32 3.17 -11.69
C VAL A 60 11.53 3.08 -13.19
N GLU A 61 10.75 2.27 -13.90
CA GLU A 61 10.85 2.10 -15.36
C GLU A 61 10.57 3.43 -16.08
N GLU A 62 9.46 4.10 -15.74
CA GLU A 62 9.09 5.41 -16.29
C GLU A 62 10.16 6.48 -16.04
N LEU A 63 10.62 6.59 -14.79
CA LEU A 63 11.59 7.61 -14.39
C LEU A 63 12.98 7.36 -14.97
N SER A 64 13.37 6.11 -15.20
CA SER A 64 14.67 5.79 -15.81
C SER A 64 14.83 6.38 -17.21
N GLU A 65 13.73 6.62 -17.93
CA GLU A 65 13.72 7.27 -19.24
C GLU A 65 13.75 8.80 -19.14
N ARG A 66 13.21 9.37 -18.04
CA ARG A 66 13.01 10.82 -17.88
C ARG A 66 14.15 11.51 -17.14
N LEU A 67 14.89 10.76 -16.31
CA LEU A 67 15.96 11.30 -15.47
C LEU A 67 17.31 11.36 -16.22
N PRO A 68 18.20 12.30 -15.86
CA PRO A 68 19.57 12.30 -16.36
C PRO A 68 20.29 10.97 -16.06
N LYS A 69 21.07 10.45 -17.01
CA LYS A 69 21.78 9.15 -16.90
C LYS A 69 22.68 9.00 -15.66
N LYS A 70 23.05 10.09 -15.02
CA LYS A 70 23.84 10.10 -13.78
C LYS A 70 23.06 9.62 -12.54
N PHE A 71 21.71 9.62 -12.62
CA PHE A 71 20.87 9.21 -11.51
C PHE A 71 20.74 7.70 -11.45
N GLU A 72 20.98 7.13 -10.27
CA GLU A 72 20.50 5.80 -9.95
C GLU A 72 19.00 5.89 -9.59
N VAL A 73 18.16 5.03 -10.16
CA VAL A 73 16.73 4.96 -9.86
C VAL A 73 16.45 3.61 -9.26
N SER A 74 15.84 3.57 -8.09
CA SER A 74 15.58 2.31 -7.38
C SER A 74 14.37 2.40 -6.47
N THR A 75 13.75 1.26 -6.21
CA THR A 75 12.87 1.12 -5.04
C THR A 75 13.71 0.81 -3.80
N LEU A 76 13.21 1.11 -2.60
CA LEU A 76 13.91 0.78 -1.34
C LEU A 76 14.14 -0.73 -1.18
N HIS A 77 13.23 -1.57 -1.66
CA HIS A 77 13.43 -3.02 -1.67
C HIS A 77 14.59 -3.43 -2.58
N SER A 78 14.64 -2.94 -3.81
CA SER A 78 15.74 -3.22 -4.74
C SER A 78 17.07 -2.72 -4.21
N LEU A 79 17.10 -1.51 -3.65
CA LEU A 79 18.29 -0.94 -3.04
C LEU A 79 18.77 -1.75 -1.83
N GLY A 80 17.86 -2.13 -0.93
CA GLY A 80 18.17 -2.97 0.22
C GLY A 80 18.75 -4.32 -0.18
N LEU A 81 18.13 -4.98 -1.17
CA LEU A 81 18.65 -6.23 -1.73
C LEU A 81 20.07 -6.06 -2.33
N ASN A 82 20.30 -4.95 -3.04
CA ASN A 82 21.62 -4.66 -3.62
C ASN A 82 22.68 -4.39 -2.54
N ILE A 83 22.30 -3.69 -1.45
CA ILE A 83 23.18 -3.52 -0.28
C ILE A 83 23.55 -4.88 0.31
N LEU A 84 22.58 -5.76 0.54
CA LEU A 84 22.84 -7.10 1.06
C LEU A 84 23.70 -7.93 0.11
N ARG A 85 23.42 -7.92 -1.19
CA ARG A 85 24.22 -8.65 -2.20
C ARG A 85 25.68 -8.17 -2.27
N LYS A 86 25.91 -6.86 -2.19
CA LYS A 86 27.29 -6.31 -2.16
C LYS A 86 28.07 -6.77 -0.92
N ASN A 87 27.39 -6.99 0.20
CA ASN A 87 28.05 -7.41 1.45
C ASN A 87 28.19 -8.94 1.57
N TYR A 88 27.18 -9.71 1.14
CA TYR A 88 27.14 -11.17 1.32
C TYR A 88 27.50 -11.97 0.05
N GLY A 89 27.41 -11.37 -1.12
CA GLY A 89 27.82 -11.98 -2.39
C GLY A 89 26.76 -12.91 -2.99
N LYS A 90 27.21 -13.80 -3.89
CA LYS A 90 26.33 -14.65 -4.72
C LYS A 90 25.51 -15.69 -3.94
N GLY A 91 25.86 -15.98 -2.70
CA GLY A 91 25.10 -16.91 -1.85
C GLY A 91 23.76 -16.37 -1.34
N LEU A 92 23.46 -15.08 -1.55
CA LEU A 92 22.21 -14.47 -1.15
C LEU A 92 21.13 -14.73 -2.21
N SER A 93 20.03 -15.36 -1.81
CA SER A 93 18.88 -15.68 -2.65
C SER A 93 17.56 -15.26 -2.01
N LEU A 94 16.60 -14.91 -2.87
CA LEU A 94 15.25 -14.50 -2.43
C LEU A 94 14.36 -15.73 -2.27
N ASN A 95 13.72 -15.85 -1.10
CA ASN A 95 12.73 -16.88 -0.81
C ASN A 95 11.57 -16.28 0.00
N GLN A 96 10.46 -16.00 -0.67
CA GLN A 96 9.27 -15.38 -0.05
C GLN A 96 8.68 -16.21 1.09
N ALA A 97 8.86 -17.53 1.06
CA ALA A 97 8.36 -18.43 2.11
C ALA A 97 9.32 -18.58 3.30
N LYS A 98 10.45 -17.84 3.35
CA LYS A 98 11.46 -17.99 4.41
C LYS A 98 10.86 -17.87 5.80
N THR A 99 10.25 -16.72 6.09
CA THR A 99 9.68 -16.44 7.43
C THR A 99 8.61 -17.47 7.79
N PHE A 100 7.70 -17.76 6.86
CA PHE A 100 6.66 -18.79 7.08
C PHE A 100 7.26 -20.17 7.40
N LYS A 101 8.24 -20.65 6.61
CA LYS A 101 8.89 -21.94 6.83
C LYS A 101 9.65 -21.99 8.15
N MET A 102 10.29 -20.90 8.55
CA MET A 102 10.96 -20.81 9.85
C MET A 102 9.97 -20.85 11.01
N ALA A 103 8.86 -20.10 10.92
CA ALA A 103 7.77 -20.12 11.91
C ALA A 103 7.14 -21.51 11.99
N GLN A 104 6.85 -22.13 10.84
CA GLN A 104 6.32 -23.50 10.76
C GLN A 104 7.25 -24.48 11.45
N LYS A 105 8.55 -24.45 11.16
CA LYS A 105 9.54 -25.33 11.82
C LYS A 105 9.58 -25.14 13.33
N MET A 106 9.55 -23.90 13.81
CA MET A 106 9.53 -23.60 15.25
C MET A 106 8.29 -24.16 15.93
N ILE A 107 7.10 -23.88 15.38
CA ILE A 107 5.82 -24.32 15.99
C ILE A 107 5.63 -25.84 15.89
N LEU A 108 6.02 -26.48 14.79
CA LEU A 108 5.92 -27.93 14.63
C LEU A 108 6.91 -28.70 15.51
N SER A 109 8.00 -28.08 15.96
CA SER A 109 8.94 -28.69 16.92
C SER A 109 8.50 -28.56 18.39
N ASP A 110 7.34 -27.97 18.64
CA ASP A 110 6.76 -27.87 19.97
C ASP A 110 5.72 -28.97 20.17
N ASP A 111 6.12 -30.04 20.83
CA ASP A 111 5.27 -31.23 21.07
C ASP A 111 4.07 -30.94 21.99
N THR A 112 4.07 -29.80 22.69
CA THR A 112 2.94 -29.41 23.55
C THR A 112 1.72 -28.94 22.73
N ILE A 113 1.94 -28.54 21.50
CA ILE A 113 0.88 -28.07 20.61
C ILE A 113 0.39 -29.25 19.76
N THR A 114 -0.64 -29.95 20.20
CA THR A 114 -1.16 -31.14 19.51
C THR A 114 -2.22 -30.81 18.46
N ASN A 115 -2.97 -29.72 18.64
CA ASN A 115 -4.07 -29.35 17.77
C ASN A 115 -3.57 -28.70 16.46
N HIS A 116 -3.90 -29.29 15.33
CA HIS A 116 -3.48 -28.80 14.00
C HIS A 116 -3.98 -27.38 13.69
N LYS A 117 -5.20 -27.02 14.12
CA LYS A 117 -5.77 -25.69 13.93
C LYS A 117 -4.99 -24.64 14.73
N GLU A 118 -4.64 -24.98 15.98
CA GLU A 118 -3.83 -24.12 16.85
C GLU A 118 -2.44 -23.90 16.24
N ARG A 119 -1.79 -24.96 15.73
CA ARG A 119 -0.49 -24.87 15.05
C ARG A 119 -0.53 -23.86 13.91
N ASN A 120 -1.52 -23.97 13.03
CA ASN A 120 -1.67 -23.06 11.90
C ASN A 120 -1.92 -21.60 12.32
N SER A 121 -2.73 -21.40 13.32
CA SER A 121 -3.01 -20.05 13.87
C SER A 121 -1.76 -19.42 14.51
N ARG A 122 -0.97 -20.20 15.28
CA ARG A 122 0.30 -19.73 15.85
C ARG A 122 1.35 -19.43 14.77
N ILE A 123 1.45 -20.24 13.72
CA ILE A 123 2.32 -19.97 12.56
C ILE A 123 1.94 -18.65 11.91
N PHE A 124 0.64 -18.42 11.69
CA PHE A 124 0.15 -17.16 11.13
C PHE A 124 0.47 -15.96 12.05
N TYR A 125 0.17 -16.09 13.34
CA TYR A 125 0.47 -15.08 14.36
C TYR A 125 1.94 -14.67 14.35
N VAL A 126 2.84 -15.66 14.45
CA VAL A 126 4.28 -15.42 14.48
C VAL A 126 4.77 -14.79 13.18
N THR A 127 4.28 -15.30 12.02
CA THR A 127 4.69 -14.78 10.71
C THR A 127 4.26 -13.33 10.55
N LYS A 128 3.01 -13.01 10.83
CA LYS A 128 2.47 -11.66 10.69
C LYS A 128 3.01 -10.69 11.74
N GLY A 129 3.09 -11.13 12.99
CA GLY A 129 3.69 -10.32 14.07
C GLY A 129 5.15 -9.95 13.73
N TYR A 130 5.92 -10.90 13.20
CA TYR A 130 7.30 -10.62 12.79
C TYR A 130 7.39 -9.68 11.57
N ASP A 131 6.45 -9.76 10.61
CA ASP A 131 6.38 -8.82 9.49
C ASP A 131 6.20 -7.38 9.99
N TYR A 132 5.30 -7.17 10.96
CA TYR A 132 5.08 -5.85 11.53
C TYR A 132 6.21 -5.38 12.44
N LEU A 133 6.81 -6.26 13.25
CA LEU A 133 8.04 -5.93 13.98
C LEU A 133 9.13 -5.37 13.08
N ARG A 134 9.30 -5.97 11.88
CA ARG A 134 10.29 -5.52 10.91
C ARG A 134 9.95 -4.16 10.29
N SER A 135 8.67 -3.89 10.01
CA SER A 135 8.25 -2.63 9.39
C SER A 135 8.21 -1.47 10.38
N THR A 136 7.70 -1.71 11.59
CA THR A 136 7.59 -0.70 12.66
C THR A 136 8.86 -0.51 13.47
N MET A 137 9.82 -1.43 13.35
CA MET A 137 11.04 -1.45 14.18
C MET A 137 10.74 -1.51 15.67
N THR A 138 9.59 -2.08 16.07
CA THR A 138 9.22 -2.25 17.48
C THR A 138 10.25 -3.12 18.21
N ASP A 139 10.68 -2.66 19.37
CA ASP A 139 11.61 -3.44 20.20
C ASP A 139 10.90 -4.66 20.75
N ILE A 140 11.43 -5.84 20.47
CA ILE A 140 10.86 -7.10 20.95
C ILE A 140 11.00 -7.25 22.47
N ASP A 141 11.90 -6.56 23.09
CA ASP A 141 12.11 -6.64 24.55
C ASP A 141 11.19 -5.69 25.32
N ASP A 142 10.51 -4.78 24.63
CA ASP A 142 9.41 -3.96 25.16
C ASP A 142 8.07 -4.65 24.89
N GLU A 143 7.57 -5.42 25.87
CA GLU A 143 6.34 -6.19 25.73
C GLU A 143 5.11 -5.29 25.53
N GLU A 144 5.05 -4.12 26.15
CA GLU A 144 3.94 -3.18 26.03
C GLU A 144 3.87 -2.62 24.58
N ALA A 145 5.00 -2.18 24.04
CA ALA A 145 5.09 -1.72 22.65
C ALA A 145 4.73 -2.83 21.64
N VAL A 146 5.12 -4.09 21.94
CA VAL A 146 4.73 -5.24 21.09
C VAL A 146 3.22 -5.48 21.15
N GLN A 147 2.60 -5.41 22.32
CA GLN A 147 1.15 -5.56 22.48
C GLN A 147 0.39 -4.45 21.75
N GLU A 148 0.82 -3.20 21.88
CA GLU A 148 0.25 -2.07 21.14
C GLU A 148 0.36 -2.28 19.63
N MET A 149 1.52 -2.71 19.13
CA MET A 149 1.71 -3.04 17.72
C MET A 149 0.75 -4.14 17.26
N LEU A 150 0.64 -5.23 18.01
CA LEU A 150 -0.27 -6.34 17.67
C LEU A 150 -1.73 -5.88 17.62
N LEU A 151 -2.15 -5.06 18.59
CA LEU A 151 -3.48 -4.46 18.62
C LEU A 151 -3.73 -3.54 17.42
N ARG A 152 -2.79 -2.65 17.12
CA ARG A 152 -2.85 -1.72 15.98
C ARG A 152 -3.08 -2.45 14.65
N PHE A 153 -2.43 -3.59 14.46
CA PHE A 153 -2.55 -4.38 13.23
C PHE A 153 -3.57 -5.51 13.31
N ASN A 154 -4.44 -5.50 14.33
CA ASN A 154 -5.47 -6.52 14.54
C ASN A 154 -4.92 -7.95 14.52
N ILE A 155 -3.73 -8.15 15.07
CA ILE A 155 -3.14 -9.46 15.25
C ILE A 155 -3.57 -10.00 16.61
N ASP A 156 -4.10 -11.21 16.58
CA ASP A 156 -4.56 -11.89 17.77
C ASP A 156 -3.41 -12.17 18.76
N SER A 157 -3.37 -11.42 19.85
CA SER A 157 -2.36 -11.54 20.89
C SER A 157 -2.56 -12.73 21.84
N SER A 158 -3.63 -13.53 21.68
CA SER A 158 -3.94 -14.67 22.57
C SER A 158 -2.89 -15.79 22.56
N TYR A 159 -2.04 -15.84 21.52
CA TYR A 159 -0.97 -16.83 21.40
C TYR A 159 0.31 -16.48 22.18
N GLY A 160 0.33 -15.32 22.78
CA GLY A 160 1.39 -14.89 23.69
C GLY A 160 2.62 -14.28 23.01
N TYR A 161 3.09 -13.21 23.61
CA TYR A 161 4.31 -12.51 23.28
C TYR A 161 5.53 -13.44 23.19
N HIS A 162 5.55 -14.52 24.01
CA HIS A 162 6.68 -15.46 24.09
C HIS A 162 7.01 -16.12 22.74
N ASP A 163 5.99 -16.56 21.98
CA ASP A 163 6.22 -17.19 20.67
C ASP A 163 6.88 -16.24 19.68
N LEU A 164 6.43 -14.99 19.66
CA LEU A 164 6.99 -13.96 18.77
C LEU A 164 8.43 -13.61 19.18
N LYS A 165 8.71 -13.49 20.48
CA LYS A 165 10.06 -13.25 21.03
C LYS A 165 11.01 -14.39 20.70
N LYS A 166 10.59 -15.64 20.93
CA LYS A 166 11.34 -16.83 20.57
C LYS A 166 11.65 -16.89 19.07
N PHE A 167 10.66 -16.59 18.24
CA PHE A 167 10.87 -16.55 16.79
C PHE A 167 11.88 -15.47 16.38
N LYS A 168 11.75 -14.26 16.93
CA LYS A 168 12.69 -13.16 16.66
C LYS A 168 14.12 -13.56 16.99
N GLN A 169 14.35 -14.23 18.12
CA GLN A 169 15.67 -14.73 18.51
C GLN A 169 16.22 -15.76 17.50
N ILE A 170 15.37 -16.68 17.02
CA ILE A 170 15.75 -17.66 15.99
C ILE A 170 16.11 -16.96 14.67
N ALA A 171 15.30 -15.99 14.26
CA ALA A 171 15.53 -15.21 13.05
C ALA A 171 16.82 -14.39 13.14
N ASP A 172 17.06 -13.72 14.27
CA ASP A 172 18.30 -12.95 14.50
C ASP A 172 19.54 -13.84 14.49
N LYS A 173 19.49 -14.97 15.20
CA LYS A 173 20.58 -15.95 15.18
C LYS A 173 20.87 -16.43 13.75
N TYR A 174 19.84 -16.73 12.97
CA TYR A 174 19.97 -17.09 11.56
C TYR A 174 20.64 -15.97 10.77
N ASN A 175 20.14 -14.73 10.86
CA ASN A 175 20.60 -13.60 10.07
C ASN A 175 22.04 -13.18 10.43
N LEU A 176 22.37 -13.12 11.72
CA LEU A 176 23.70 -12.73 12.22
C LEU A 176 24.77 -13.79 11.96
N SER A 177 24.40 -15.07 11.85
CA SER A 177 25.35 -16.16 11.58
C SER A 177 25.82 -16.24 10.12
N ARG A 178 25.23 -15.45 9.23
CA ARG A 178 25.53 -15.53 7.79
C ARG A 178 26.91 -14.96 7.44
N LYS A 179 27.62 -15.65 6.56
CA LYS A 179 28.95 -15.28 6.11
C LYS A 179 28.94 -15.00 4.61
N LYS A 180 29.81 -14.10 4.18
CA LYS A 180 29.99 -13.78 2.75
C LYS A 180 30.27 -15.05 1.93
N GLY A 181 29.56 -15.21 0.81
CA GLY A 181 29.70 -16.34 -0.11
C GLY A 181 29.01 -17.63 0.33
N LYS A 182 28.34 -17.66 1.50
CA LYS A 182 27.53 -18.79 1.96
C LYS A 182 26.05 -18.54 1.69
N GLU A 183 25.25 -19.61 1.71
CA GLU A 183 23.82 -19.51 1.52
C GLU A 183 23.17 -18.56 2.53
N PHE A 184 22.40 -17.60 2.03
CA PHE A 184 21.67 -16.63 2.82
C PHE A 184 20.31 -16.38 2.18
N LEU A 185 19.26 -16.99 2.75
CA LEU A 185 17.90 -16.77 2.30
C LEU A 185 17.35 -15.49 2.92
N VAL A 186 16.73 -14.65 2.11
CA VAL A 186 16.01 -13.44 2.53
C VAL A 186 14.62 -13.45 1.90
N ASP A 187 13.62 -12.94 2.62
CA ASP A 187 12.30 -12.66 2.06
C ASP A 187 12.15 -11.19 1.66
N PHE A 188 10.96 -10.79 1.21
CA PHE A 188 10.72 -9.45 0.73
C PHE A 188 10.90 -8.38 1.83
N ALA A 189 10.40 -8.65 3.05
CA ALA A 189 10.57 -7.73 4.18
C ALA A 189 12.03 -7.67 4.65
N ASP A 190 12.76 -8.79 4.58
CA ASP A 190 14.19 -8.83 4.91
C ASP A 190 15.03 -7.93 4.00
N MET A 191 14.63 -7.72 2.74
CA MET A 191 15.38 -6.86 1.82
C MET A 191 15.58 -5.45 2.40
N VAL A 192 14.57 -4.95 3.10
CA VAL A 192 14.61 -3.64 3.75
C VAL A 192 15.11 -3.75 5.18
N TYR A 193 14.48 -4.60 5.99
CA TYR A 193 14.79 -4.73 7.41
C TYR A 193 16.25 -5.08 7.69
N LEU A 194 16.80 -6.09 7.02
CA LEU A 194 18.19 -6.50 7.24
C LEU A 194 19.18 -5.45 6.71
N ALA A 195 18.86 -4.79 5.60
CA ALA A 195 19.65 -3.65 5.14
C ALA A 195 19.61 -2.48 6.13
N ALA A 196 18.52 -2.32 6.89
CA ALA A 196 18.41 -1.30 7.93
C ALA A 196 19.16 -1.68 9.22
N THR A 197 19.18 -2.98 9.62
CA THR A 197 19.55 -3.40 10.97
C THR A 197 20.87 -4.15 11.09
N LEU A 198 21.28 -4.92 10.05
CA LEU A 198 22.51 -5.70 10.14
C LEU A 198 23.73 -4.80 10.40
N PRO A 199 24.61 -5.18 11.34
CA PRO A 199 25.80 -4.41 11.65
C PRO A 199 26.85 -4.51 10.53
N ARG A 200 27.72 -3.50 10.44
CA ARG A 200 28.92 -3.46 9.59
C ARG A 200 28.66 -3.59 8.09
N LEU A 201 27.44 -3.31 7.61
CA LEU A 201 27.17 -3.25 6.18
C LEU A 201 27.86 -2.03 5.55
N ARG A 202 28.36 -2.24 4.33
CA ARG A 202 28.87 -1.15 3.47
C ARG A 202 27.69 -0.65 2.61
N TYR A 203 27.41 0.66 2.72
CA TYR A 203 26.34 1.34 1.98
C TYR A 203 26.92 2.15 0.82
N PRO A 204 26.22 2.27 -0.30
CA PRO A 204 26.47 3.36 -1.24
C PRO A 204 26.26 4.71 -0.54
N ARG A 205 26.89 5.76 -1.03
CA ARG A 205 26.78 7.11 -0.47
C ARG A 205 26.35 8.08 -1.56
N TYR A 206 25.30 8.84 -1.28
CA TYR A 206 24.77 9.80 -2.22
C TYR A 206 24.74 11.21 -1.59
N GLU A 207 25.15 12.19 -2.40
CA GLU A 207 25.06 13.60 -2.03
C GLU A 207 23.61 14.08 -2.12
N ASN A 208 22.82 13.55 -3.06
CA ASN A 208 21.40 13.87 -3.13
C ASN A 208 20.56 12.58 -3.13
N VAL A 209 19.63 12.48 -2.19
CA VAL A 209 18.66 11.40 -2.10
C VAL A 209 17.28 12.00 -2.34
N LEU A 210 16.70 11.75 -3.51
CA LEU A 210 15.35 12.19 -3.86
C LEU A 210 14.38 11.07 -3.48
N VAL A 211 13.29 11.42 -2.78
CA VAL A 211 12.32 10.44 -2.26
C VAL A 211 10.92 10.84 -2.68
N ASP A 212 10.27 10.02 -3.49
CA ASP A 212 8.86 10.21 -3.88
C ASP A 212 7.93 9.43 -2.96
N GLU A 213 6.69 9.90 -2.80
CA GLU A 213 5.64 9.32 -1.95
C GLU A 213 6.13 9.02 -0.52
N CYS A 214 6.90 9.94 0.06
CA CYS A 214 7.60 9.75 1.33
C CYS A 214 6.65 9.51 2.52
N GLN A 215 5.37 9.85 2.44
CA GLN A 215 4.37 9.58 3.47
C GLN A 215 4.04 8.10 3.65
N ASP A 216 4.37 7.25 2.67
CA ASP A 216 4.04 5.81 2.72
C ASP A 216 5.19 4.94 3.24
N LEU A 217 6.30 5.53 3.67
CA LEU A 217 7.45 4.77 4.14
C LEU A 217 7.26 4.21 5.55
N ASN A 218 7.88 3.06 5.81
CA ASN A 218 8.00 2.49 7.14
C ASN A 218 9.35 2.85 7.79
N LEU A 219 9.50 2.58 9.08
CA LEU A 219 10.71 2.95 9.83
C LEU A 219 11.99 2.29 9.28
N SER A 220 11.94 1.03 8.87
CA SER A 220 13.10 0.36 8.27
C SER A 220 13.57 1.08 7.00
N GLN A 221 12.64 1.61 6.21
CA GLN A 221 12.91 2.36 5.00
C GLN A 221 13.56 3.71 5.28
N HIS A 222 13.06 4.42 6.29
CA HIS A 222 13.68 5.66 6.77
C HIS A 222 15.15 5.46 7.19
N ILE A 223 15.43 4.38 7.91
CA ILE A 223 16.79 4.07 8.35
C ILE A 223 17.72 3.85 7.15
N ILE A 224 17.27 3.17 6.10
CA ILE A 224 18.09 2.99 4.89
C ILE A 224 18.40 4.34 4.24
N ILE A 225 17.41 5.22 4.08
CA ILE A 225 17.60 6.55 3.50
C ILE A 225 18.68 7.33 4.26
N GLN A 226 18.62 7.33 5.60
CA GLN A 226 19.65 7.99 6.42
C GLN A 226 21.02 7.32 6.29
N LYS A 227 21.10 5.99 6.10
CA LYS A 227 22.35 5.26 5.95
C LYS A 227 23.02 5.43 4.59
N ILE A 228 22.25 5.70 3.54
CA ILE A 228 22.81 5.94 2.19
C ILE A 228 23.17 7.40 1.93
N LYS A 229 22.60 8.33 2.69
CA LYS A 229 22.96 9.75 2.63
C LYS A 229 24.45 9.92 2.98
N ASP A 230 25.19 10.72 2.19
CA ASP A 230 26.56 11.06 2.53
C ASP A 230 26.60 11.85 3.86
N LYS A 231 27.56 11.50 4.72
CA LYS A 231 27.60 12.05 6.08
C LYS A 231 28.02 13.52 6.15
N ARG A 232 28.73 14.03 5.12
CA ARG A 232 29.30 15.38 5.12
C ARG A 232 28.54 16.34 4.21
N LYS A 233 28.15 15.84 3.03
CA LYS A 233 27.57 16.65 1.97
C LYS A 233 26.15 16.23 1.58
N GLY A 234 25.67 15.14 2.18
CA GLY A 234 24.40 14.53 1.76
C GLY A 234 23.19 15.27 2.27
N ARG A 235 22.18 15.43 1.38
CA ARG A 235 20.86 15.94 1.71
C ARG A 235 19.77 15.01 1.20
N VAL A 236 18.59 15.11 1.79
CA VAL A 236 17.38 14.44 1.35
C VAL A 236 16.42 15.48 0.79
N ILE A 237 15.86 15.20 -0.37
CA ILE A 237 14.79 16.00 -0.99
C ILE A 237 13.60 15.05 -1.09
N SER A 238 12.64 15.20 -0.19
CA SER A 238 11.46 14.34 -0.10
C SER A 238 10.22 15.08 -0.57
N VAL A 239 9.32 14.35 -1.24
CA VAL A 239 7.98 14.85 -1.57
C VAL A 239 6.93 13.86 -1.11
N GLY A 240 5.86 14.36 -0.54
CA GLY A 240 4.75 13.54 -0.05
C GLY A 240 3.47 14.33 0.15
N ASP A 241 2.38 13.60 0.31
CA ASP A 241 1.06 14.13 0.62
C ASP A 241 0.46 13.36 1.80
N LYS A 242 0.41 14.00 2.98
CA LYS A 242 -0.14 13.38 4.20
C LYS A 242 -1.59 12.91 4.00
N HIS A 243 -2.36 13.65 3.21
CA HIS A 243 -3.76 13.32 2.92
C HIS A 243 -3.93 12.20 1.88
N GLN A 244 -2.81 11.68 1.33
CA GLN A 244 -2.77 10.45 0.54
C GLN A 244 -2.10 9.27 1.28
N GLN A 245 -1.85 9.39 2.58
CA GLN A 245 -1.37 8.29 3.40
C GLN A 245 -2.52 7.32 3.71
N ILE A 246 -2.57 6.20 3.01
CA ILE A 246 -3.64 5.20 3.10
C ILE A 246 -3.13 3.77 3.31
N TYR A 247 -1.83 3.57 3.61
CA TYR A 247 -1.19 2.26 3.77
C TYR A 247 -0.74 1.95 5.21
N LEU A 248 -1.32 2.61 6.22
CA LEU A 248 -1.00 2.32 7.63
C LEU A 248 -1.24 0.85 7.99
N PHE A 249 -2.29 0.25 7.42
CA PHE A 249 -2.60 -1.17 7.59
C PHE A 249 -1.52 -2.10 7.00
N ALA A 250 -0.65 -1.61 6.12
CA ALA A 250 0.48 -2.35 5.54
C ALA A 250 1.80 -2.11 6.28
N GLY A 251 1.78 -1.37 7.40
CA GLY A 251 2.94 -1.11 8.25
C GLY A 251 3.71 0.16 7.88
N SER A 252 3.13 1.08 7.10
CA SER A 252 3.71 2.41 6.96
C SER A 252 3.66 3.18 8.28
N ASP A 253 4.61 4.10 8.46
CA ASP A 253 4.71 4.93 9.65
C ASP A 253 3.74 6.12 9.55
N SER A 254 2.86 6.30 10.54
CA SER A 254 1.92 7.43 10.55
C SER A 254 2.61 8.80 10.55
N ALA A 255 3.81 8.87 11.12
CA ALA A 255 4.64 10.07 11.17
C ALA A 255 5.71 10.10 10.05
N SER A 256 5.51 9.34 8.96
CA SER A 256 6.53 9.20 7.93
C SER A 256 6.94 10.53 7.28
N PHE A 257 5.98 11.39 6.96
CA PHE A 257 6.29 12.70 6.39
C PHE A 257 6.97 13.62 7.41
N GLU A 258 6.48 13.66 8.63
CA GLU A 258 7.00 14.46 9.73
C GLU A 258 8.47 14.14 10.04
N ARG A 259 8.87 12.87 9.91
CA ARG A 259 10.28 12.48 10.08
C ARG A 259 11.22 13.13 9.08
N PHE A 260 10.74 13.51 7.90
CA PHE A 260 11.53 14.30 6.96
C PHE A 260 11.44 15.79 7.27
N GLU A 261 10.25 16.27 7.59
CA GLU A 261 9.99 17.69 7.90
C GLU A 261 10.76 18.15 9.15
N ASP A 262 10.76 17.34 10.21
CA ASP A 262 11.42 17.65 11.50
C ASP A 262 12.92 17.27 11.52
N ALA A 263 13.45 16.71 10.42
CA ALA A 263 14.86 16.36 10.37
C ALA A 263 15.76 17.63 10.44
N PRO A 264 16.93 17.54 11.11
CA PRO A 264 17.83 18.69 11.23
C PRO A 264 18.18 19.31 9.87
N ASN A 265 18.23 20.63 9.81
CA ASN A 265 18.51 21.42 8.60
C ASN A 265 17.54 21.11 7.45
N THR A 266 16.25 20.98 7.75
CA THR A 266 15.20 20.80 6.75
C THR A 266 14.40 22.07 6.56
N VAL A 267 14.15 22.43 5.31
CA VAL A 267 13.20 23.46 4.92
C VAL A 267 11.95 22.77 4.37
N SER A 268 10.79 23.07 4.96
CA SER A 268 9.50 22.57 4.51
C SER A 268 8.85 23.57 3.57
N LEU A 269 8.50 23.12 2.36
CA LEU A 269 7.93 23.98 1.31
C LEU A 269 6.63 23.38 0.77
N PRO A 270 5.56 24.19 0.62
CA PRO A 270 4.31 23.72 0.08
C PRO A 270 4.35 23.51 -1.45
N LEU A 271 3.54 22.57 -1.93
CA LEU A 271 3.26 22.36 -3.35
C LEU A 271 1.75 22.09 -3.49
N SER A 272 0.96 23.16 -3.35
CA SER A 272 -0.49 23.11 -3.10
C SER A 272 -1.35 23.19 -4.36
N VAL A 273 -0.81 23.65 -5.50
CA VAL A 273 -1.59 23.82 -6.73
C VAL A 273 -1.76 22.51 -7.47
N THR A 274 -3.00 22.04 -7.59
CA THR A 274 -3.32 20.86 -8.42
C THR A 274 -3.55 21.24 -9.88
N TYR A 275 -2.89 20.51 -10.78
CA TYR A 275 -3.08 20.61 -12.24
C TYR A 275 -3.96 19.48 -12.79
N ARG A 276 -4.48 18.64 -11.91
CA ARG A 276 -5.35 17.52 -12.26
C ARG A 276 -6.81 17.85 -12.10
N CYS A 277 -7.17 18.38 -10.93
CA CYS A 277 -8.56 18.51 -10.53
C CYS A 277 -9.16 19.84 -10.96
N PRO A 278 -10.36 19.86 -11.52
CA PRO A 278 -11.09 21.08 -11.82
C PRO A 278 -11.62 21.75 -10.53
N ILE A 279 -12.07 22.98 -10.63
CA ILE A 279 -12.43 23.84 -9.48
C ILE A 279 -13.44 23.15 -8.56
N ASN A 280 -14.55 22.62 -9.09
CA ASN A 280 -15.59 22.00 -8.25
C ASN A 280 -15.11 20.73 -7.56
N VAL A 281 -14.22 19.94 -8.19
CA VAL A 281 -13.57 18.77 -7.56
C VAL A 281 -12.61 19.21 -6.46
N VAL A 282 -11.90 20.33 -6.64
CA VAL A 282 -11.04 20.91 -5.58
C VAL A 282 -11.87 21.37 -4.41
N LEU A 283 -12.99 22.07 -4.63
CA LEU A 283 -13.90 22.51 -3.56
C LEU A 283 -14.45 21.32 -2.76
N GLU A 284 -14.76 20.21 -3.44
CA GLU A 284 -15.18 18.97 -2.77
C GLU A 284 -14.02 18.36 -1.95
N ALA A 285 -12.83 18.30 -2.51
CA ALA A 285 -11.62 17.77 -1.87
C ALA A 285 -11.19 18.60 -0.65
N GLN A 286 -11.45 19.92 -0.66
CA GLN A 286 -11.13 20.83 0.45
C GLN A 286 -11.89 20.51 1.74
N LYS A 287 -12.96 19.75 1.70
CA LYS A 287 -13.62 19.20 2.90
C LYS A 287 -12.71 18.26 3.71
N TYR A 288 -11.67 17.73 3.08
CA TYR A 288 -10.72 16.76 3.64
C TYR A 288 -9.29 17.29 3.73
N ASN A 289 -8.90 18.18 2.80
CA ASN A 289 -7.61 18.85 2.80
C ASN A 289 -7.77 20.30 2.30
N THR A 290 -7.73 21.27 3.20
CA THR A 290 -7.88 22.70 2.88
C THR A 290 -6.71 23.31 2.14
N GLU A 291 -5.55 22.62 2.06
CA GLU A 291 -4.33 23.13 1.43
C GLU A 291 -4.34 22.94 -0.11
N ILE A 292 -5.22 22.12 -0.67
CA ILE A 292 -5.30 21.92 -2.11
C ILE A 292 -5.92 23.14 -2.79
N ILE A 293 -5.29 23.62 -3.86
CA ILE A 293 -5.69 24.83 -4.59
C ILE A 293 -5.80 24.45 -6.08
N ALA A 294 -6.88 24.86 -6.74
CA ALA A 294 -7.02 24.68 -8.18
C ALA A 294 -6.00 25.53 -8.96
N ALA A 295 -5.52 25.02 -10.07
CA ALA A 295 -4.69 25.83 -10.97
C ALA A 295 -5.45 27.08 -11.46
N PRO A 296 -4.77 28.22 -11.73
CA PRO A 296 -5.43 29.46 -12.12
C PRO A 296 -6.35 29.36 -13.34
N ASN A 297 -6.04 28.43 -14.25
CA ASN A 297 -6.80 28.18 -15.49
C ASN A 297 -7.56 26.85 -15.45
N ALA A 298 -7.86 26.32 -14.24
CA ALA A 298 -8.62 25.10 -14.11
C ALA A 298 -10.06 25.29 -14.60
N GLU A 299 -10.59 24.29 -15.27
CA GLU A 299 -12.00 24.23 -15.63
C GLU A 299 -12.89 24.09 -14.40
N TYR A 300 -14.18 24.42 -14.50
CA TYR A 300 -15.08 24.25 -13.35
C TYR A 300 -15.29 22.79 -12.98
N GLY A 301 -15.47 21.91 -13.99
CA GLY A 301 -15.80 20.51 -13.77
C GLY A 301 -17.19 20.31 -13.15
N TYR A 302 -17.46 19.08 -12.71
CA TYR A 302 -18.74 18.74 -12.09
C TYR A 302 -18.58 17.86 -10.85
N VAL A 303 -19.38 18.11 -9.83
CA VAL A 303 -19.53 17.24 -8.66
C VAL A 303 -21.02 17.13 -8.32
N GLY A 304 -21.53 15.90 -8.19
CA GLY A 304 -22.95 15.71 -7.89
C GLY A 304 -23.31 14.23 -7.69
N GLU A 305 -24.61 13.97 -7.63
CA GLU A 305 -25.14 12.61 -7.60
C GLU A 305 -25.09 11.99 -9.01
N GLY A 306 -24.91 10.69 -9.06
CA GLY A 306 -24.88 9.90 -10.28
C GLY A 306 -25.54 8.55 -10.10
N ASP A 307 -25.69 7.87 -11.22
CA ASP A 307 -26.24 6.51 -11.29
C ASP A 307 -25.31 5.61 -12.10
N ILE A 308 -25.44 4.30 -11.95
CA ILE A 308 -24.63 3.32 -12.69
C ILE A 308 -24.92 3.36 -14.19
N ASP A 309 -26.15 3.71 -14.57
CA ASP A 309 -26.57 3.90 -15.96
C ASP A 309 -25.75 4.99 -16.69
N MET A 310 -25.29 6.01 -15.95
CA MET A 310 -24.48 7.11 -16.46
C MET A 310 -23.04 6.71 -16.77
N VAL A 311 -22.61 5.55 -16.26
CA VAL A 311 -21.22 5.09 -16.37
C VAL A 311 -20.96 4.57 -17.80
N GLY A 312 -19.87 5.00 -18.40
CA GLY A 312 -19.49 4.63 -19.76
C GLY A 312 -18.02 4.25 -19.90
N GLU A 313 -17.63 4.03 -21.14
CA GLU A 313 -16.27 3.67 -21.53
C GLU A 313 -15.22 4.67 -21.00
N GLY A 314 -14.17 4.16 -20.34
CA GLY A 314 -13.09 4.98 -19.80
C GLY A 314 -13.37 5.60 -18.43
N ASP A 315 -14.58 5.46 -17.91
CA ASP A 315 -14.94 5.92 -16.57
C ASP A 315 -14.39 4.97 -15.49
N ALA A 316 -14.27 5.48 -14.27
CA ALA A 316 -13.89 4.68 -13.12
C ALA A 316 -14.98 4.64 -12.05
N ILE A 317 -15.32 3.44 -11.60
CA ILE A 317 -16.12 3.22 -10.38
C ILE A 317 -15.16 2.88 -9.25
N LEU A 318 -15.15 3.69 -8.20
CA LEU A 318 -14.35 3.49 -7.01
C LEU A 318 -15.24 3.10 -5.83
N CYS A 319 -14.79 2.16 -5.01
CA CYS A 319 -15.50 1.78 -3.79
C CYS A 319 -14.52 1.51 -2.65
N ARG A 320 -14.99 1.66 -1.42
CA ARG A 320 -14.19 1.31 -0.23
C ARG A 320 -13.96 -0.19 -0.11
N ASN A 321 -14.95 -1.00 -0.44
CA ASN A 321 -14.97 -2.46 -0.38
C ASN A 321 -15.00 -3.08 -1.79
N ASN A 322 -14.66 -4.37 -1.89
CA ASN A 322 -14.67 -5.05 -3.18
C ASN A 322 -16.06 -5.57 -3.55
N SER A 323 -16.83 -6.10 -2.60
CA SER A 323 -18.13 -6.74 -2.90
C SER A 323 -19.08 -5.85 -3.72
N PRO A 324 -19.29 -4.56 -3.40
CA PRO A 324 -20.12 -3.70 -4.25
C PRO A 324 -19.58 -3.50 -5.67
N LEU A 325 -18.25 -3.59 -5.87
CA LEU A 325 -17.66 -3.50 -7.20
C LEU A 325 -18.02 -4.71 -8.07
N PHE A 326 -18.17 -5.90 -7.48
CA PHE A 326 -18.62 -7.08 -8.22
C PHE A 326 -20.10 -6.99 -8.58
N GLU A 327 -20.95 -6.45 -7.68
CA GLU A 327 -22.35 -6.19 -7.98
C GLU A 327 -22.47 -5.22 -9.17
N ALA A 328 -21.78 -4.08 -9.11
CA ALA A 328 -21.73 -3.09 -10.20
C ALA A 328 -21.14 -3.66 -11.50
N TYR A 329 -20.12 -4.53 -11.41
CA TYR A 329 -19.57 -5.23 -12.58
C TYR A 329 -20.62 -6.09 -13.29
N LEU A 330 -21.43 -6.84 -12.53
CA LEU A 330 -22.49 -7.69 -13.08
C LEU A 330 -23.60 -6.85 -13.73
N GLU A 331 -23.96 -5.74 -13.12
CA GLU A 331 -24.95 -4.81 -13.63
C GLU A 331 -24.49 -4.21 -14.98
N LEU A 332 -23.26 -3.70 -15.05
CA LEU A 332 -22.67 -3.20 -16.30
C LEU A 332 -22.64 -4.26 -17.41
N LEU A 333 -22.30 -5.50 -17.06
CA LEU A 333 -22.34 -6.58 -18.05
C LEU A 333 -23.75 -6.88 -18.54
N SER A 334 -24.76 -6.81 -17.66
CA SER A 334 -26.17 -7.02 -18.06
C SER A 334 -26.67 -5.97 -19.05
N GLU A 335 -26.11 -4.77 -18.98
CA GLU A 335 -26.34 -3.66 -19.91
C GLU A 335 -25.47 -3.75 -21.18
N GLY A 336 -24.65 -4.78 -21.32
CA GLY A 336 -23.74 -4.96 -22.46
C GLY A 336 -22.50 -4.05 -22.43
N LYS A 337 -22.22 -3.38 -21.31
CA LYS A 337 -21.04 -2.54 -21.12
C LYS A 337 -19.81 -3.39 -20.79
N LYS A 338 -18.68 -3.09 -21.41
CA LYS A 338 -17.40 -3.73 -21.06
C LYS A 338 -16.85 -3.14 -19.77
N ALA A 339 -16.43 -4.02 -18.87
CA ALA A 339 -15.88 -3.60 -17.58
C ALA A 339 -14.77 -4.57 -17.12
N TYR A 340 -13.87 -4.13 -16.25
CA TYR A 340 -12.93 -5.00 -15.56
C TYR A 340 -12.61 -4.47 -14.15
N ILE A 341 -12.20 -5.37 -13.26
CA ILE A 341 -11.84 -5.02 -11.88
C ILE A 341 -10.32 -5.00 -11.72
N VAL A 342 -9.78 -3.92 -11.16
CA VAL A 342 -8.35 -3.79 -10.86
C VAL A 342 -8.00 -4.64 -9.64
N GLY A 343 -7.11 -5.64 -9.80
CA GLY A 343 -6.68 -6.42 -8.63
C GLY A 343 -6.25 -7.86 -8.89
N LYS A 344 -5.11 -8.07 -9.55
CA LYS A 344 -4.55 -9.41 -9.79
C LYS A 344 -4.42 -10.26 -8.52
N GLU A 345 -4.06 -9.66 -7.39
CA GLU A 345 -3.93 -10.36 -6.12
C GLU A 345 -5.28 -10.83 -5.55
N ILE A 346 -6.40 -10.20 -5.95
CA ILE A 346 -7.75 -10.69 -5.60
C ILE A 346 -8.03 -11.94 -6.43
N ALA A 347 -7.69 -11.95 -7.72
CA ALA A 347 -7.78 -13.13 -8.56
C ALA A 347 -6.98 -14.32 -8.00
N GLU A 348 -5.71 -14.09 -7.62
CA GLU A 348 -4.86 -15.11 -6.99
C GLU A 348 -5.48 -15.65 -5.69
N LYS A 349 -6.09 -14.78 -4.90
CA LYS A 349 -6.79 -15.17 -3.68
C LYS A 349 -8.03 -16.01 -3.97
N PHE A 350 -8.80 -15.65 -4.99
CA PHE A 350 -9.94 -16.44 -5.46
C PHE A 350 -9.48 -17.81 -5.94
N HIS A 351 -8.46 -17.89 -6.79
CA HIS A 351 -7.87 -19.18 -7.25
C HIS A 351 -7.40 -20.05 -6.07
N THR A 352 -6.87 -19.44 -5.02
CA THR A 352 -6.48 -20.15 -3.79
C THR A 352 -7.70 -20.72 -3.07
N LEU A 353 -8.79 -19.95 -2.95
CA LEU A 353 -10.02 -20.35 -2.27
C LEU A 353 -10.78 -21.44 -3.04
N ILE A 354 -10.78 -21.42 -4.36
CA ILE A 354 -11.46 -22.42 -5.18
C ILE A 354 -10.67 -23.73 -5.32
N LYS A 355 -9.35 -23.70 -5.12
CA LYS A 355 -8.45 -24.86 -5.31
C LYS A 355 -8.93 -26.15 -4.62
N PRO A 356 -9.41 -26.14 -3.35
CA PRO A 356 -9.92 -27.35 -2.69
C PRO A 356 -11.19 -27.94 -3.34
N TYR A 357 -11.92 -27.12 -4.11
CA TYR A 357 -13.23 -27.45 -4.67
C TYR A 357 -13.19 -27.74 -6.18
N ARG A 358 -12.03 -27.75 -6.83
CA ARG A 358 -11.89 -27.92 -8.29
C ARG A 358 -12.59 -29.14 -8.87
N ASN A 359 -12.65 -30.22 -8.10
CA ASN A 359 -13.31 -31.45 -8.50
C ASN A 359 -14.73 -31.56 -7.92
N SER A 360 -15.30 -30.48 -7.42
CA SER A 360 -16.63 -30.42 -6.83
C SER A 360 -17.56 -29.55 -7.67
N HIS A 361 -18.79 -29.36 -7.23
CA HIS A 361 -19.74 -28.42 -7.83
C HIS A 361 -19.66 -27.05 -7.15
N VAL A 362 -20.11 -25.99 -7.83
CA VAL A 362 -20.07 -24.59 -7.35
C VAL A 362 -20.75 -24.42 -5.98
N GLY A 363 -21.88 -25.12 -5.74
CA GLY A 363 -22.58 -25.10 -4.45
C GLY A 363 -21.71 -25.59 -3.27
N ALA A 364 -20.79 -26.55 -3.52
CA ALA A 364 -19.86 -27.01 -2.49
C ALA A 364 -18.86 -25.90 -2.09
N LEU A 365 -18.40 -25.09 -3.05
CA LEU A 365 -17.56 -23.92 -2.77
C LEU A 365 -18.33 -22.90 -1.92
N ILE A 366 -19.56 -22.53 -2.31
CA ILE A 366 -20.37 -21.53 -1.58
C ILE A 366 -20.62 -21.99 -0.15
N ASN A 367 -20.97 -23.27 0.04
CA ASN A 367 -21.15 -23.84 1.38
C ASN A 367 -19.84 -23.83 2.18
N GLY A 368 -18.72 -24.14 1.53
CA GLY A 368 -17.39 -24.08 2.17
C GLY A 368 -17.00 -22.68 2.62
N LEU A 369 -17.31 -21.64 1.83
CA LEU A 369 -17.07 -20.24 2.20
C LEU A 369 -17.93 -19.84 3.41
N ARG A 370 -19.21 -20.25 3.46
CA ARG A 370 -20.09 -20.03 4.63
C ARG A 370 -19.53 -20.71 5.87
N THR A 371 -19.15 -21.97 5.76
CA THR A 371 -18.55 -22.72 6.87
C THR A 371 -17.27 -22.06 7.39
N GLN A 372 -16.46 -21.50 6.51
CA GLN A 372 -15.26 -20.75 6.94
C GLN A 372 -15.62 -19.45 7.66
N LEU A 373 -16.66 -18.73 7.23
CA LEU A 373 -17.18 -17.55 7.93
C LEU A 373 -17.65 -17.89 9.35
N ASP A 374 -18.45 -18.98 9.48
CA ASP A 374 -18.93 -19.45 10.78
C ASP A 374 -17.73 -19.84 11.68
N GLN A 375 -16.74 -20.53 11.12
CA GLN A 375 -15.52 -20.87 11.87
C GLN A 375 -14.73 -19.64 12.34
N ILE A 376 -14.64 -18.60 11.50
CA ILE A 376 -14.00 -17.32 11.90
C ILE A 376 -14.79 -16.69 13.03
N HIS A 377 -16.13 -16.61 12.91
CA HIS A 377 -17.00 -16.09 13.94
C HIS A 377 -16.82 -16.80 15.27
N ASP A 378 -16.94 -18.14 15.27
CA ASP A 378 -16.85 -18.95 16.50
C ASP A 378 -15.46 -18.85 17.14
N ASN A 379 -14.40 -18.79 16.33
CA ASN A 379 -13.05 -18.60 16.84
C ASN A 379 -12.88 -17.22 17.52
N LEU A 380 -13.48 -16.17 16.96
CA LEU A 380 -13.44 -14.84 17.57
C LEU A 380 -14.22 -14.80 18.89
N LEU A 381 -15.38 -15.48 18.96
CA LEU A 381 -16.14 -15.64 20.21
C LEU A 381 -15.34 -16.41 21.27
N ALA A 382 -14.73 -17.54 20.89
CA ALA A 382 -13.90 -18.35 21.80
C ALA A 382 -12.69 -17.58 22.35
N LYS A 383 -12.25 -16.53 21.65
CA LYS A 383 -11.21 -15.60 22.09
C LYS A 383 -11.71 -14.42 22.91
N GLY A 384 -12.99 -14.41 23.29
CA GLY A 384 -13.59 -13.34 24.09
C GLY A 384 -13.91 -12.06 23.33
N ILE A 385 -13.86 -12.08 22.00
CA ILE A 385 -14.24 -10.93 21.18
C ILE A 385 -15.76 -10.72 21.25
N LYS A 386 -16.19 -9.64 21.90
CA LYS A 386 -17.63 -9.35 22.14
C LYS A 386 -18.45 -9.07 20.88
N LYS A 387 -17.80 -8.61 19.80
CA LYS A 387 -18.45 -8.26 18.53
C LYS A 387 -17.70 -8.91 17.34
N PRO A 388 -17.75 -10.25 17.17
CA PRO A 388 -16.99 -10.95 16.14
C PRO A 388 -17.32 -10.47 14.73
N LEU A 389 -18.59 -10.17 14.46
CA LEU A 389 -19.03 -9.66 13.15
C LEU A 389 -18.39 -8.30 12.78
N ALA A 390 -17.97 -7.51 13.78
CA ALA A 390 -17.30 -6.24 13.57
C ALA A 390 -15.77 -6.38 13.41
N HIS A 391 -15.25 -7.57 13.66
CA HIS A 391 -13.81 -7.79 13.64
C HIS A 391 -13.24 -7.70 12.21
N PRO A 392 -12.11 -6.99 11.96
CA PRO A 392 -11.55 -6.81 10.62
C PRO A 392 -11.30 -8.10 9.86
N VAL A 393 -10.85 -9.16 10.53
CA VAL A 393 -10.65 -10.48 9.91
C VAL A 393 -11.94 -11.05 9.37
N TYR A 394 -13.05 -10.95 10.13
CA TYR A 394 -14.36 -11.41 9.69
C TYR A 394 -14.86 -10.59 8.50
N GLN A 395 -14.78 -9.26 8.60
CA GLN A 395 -15.24 -8.35 7.55
C GLN A 395 -14.45 -8.51 6.25
N SER A 396 -13.13 -8.67 6.35
CA SER A 396 -12.27 -8.90 5.17
C SER A 396 -12.60 -10.23 4.49
N PHE A 397 -12.86 -11.29 5.25
CA PHE A 397 -13.23 -12.57 4.66
C PHE A 397 -14.67 -12.57 4.12
N LEU A 398 -15.58 -11.85 4.78
CA LEU A 398 -16.95 -11.65 4.33
C LEU A 398 -17.00 -10.95 2.96
N ASP A 399 -16.23 -9.86 2.79
CA ASP A 399 -16.14 -9.12 1.52
C ASP A 399 -15.65 -10.03 0.38
N ILE A 400 -14.58 -10.80 0.63
CA ILE A 400 -14.03 -11.76 -0.34
C ILE A 400 -15.00 -12.90 -0.64
N SER A 401 -15.62 -13.46 0.39
CA SER A 401 -16.58 -14.57 0.28
C SER A 401 -17.80 -14.14 -0.54
N ARG A 402 -18.37 -12.97 -0.26
CA ARG A 402 -19.48 -12.41 -1.03
C ARG A 402 -19.10 -12.19 -2.49
N SER A 403 -17.96 -11.55 -2.74
CA SER A 403 -17.45 -11.29 -4.09
C SER A 403 -17.31 -12.60 -4.90
N LEU A 404 -16.69 -13.63 -4.30
CA LEU A 404 -16.50 -14.91 -4.96
C LEU A 404 -17.82 -15.66 -5.16
N SER A 405 -18.76 -15.57 -4.21
CA SER A 405 -20.09 -16.18 -4.34
C SER A 405 -20.87 -15.59 -5.50
N LEU A 406 -20.87 -14.25 -5.67
CA LEU A 406 -21.51 -13.58 -6.80
C LEU A 406 -21.02 -14.11 -8.16
N ILE A 407 -19.69 -14.24 -8.30
CA ILE A 407 -19.12 -14.80 -9.54
C ILE A 407 -19.48 -16.27 -9.70
N ALA A 408 -19.45 -17.03 -8.61
CA ALA A 408 -19.72 -18.48 -8.59
C ALA A 408 -21.15 -18.80 -8.99
N GLU A 409 -22.13 -18.00 -8.57
CA GLU A 409 -23.56 -18.17 -8.95
C GLU A 409 -23.79 -18.02 -10.46
N MET A 410 -22.92 -17.29 -11.16
CA MET A 410 -22.99 -17.13 -12.62
C MET A 410 -22.24 -18.21 -13.40
N ALA A 411 -21.51 -19.08 -12.73
CA ALA A 411 -20.69 -20.09 -13.38
C ALA A 411 -21.35 -21.47 -13.30
N PRO A 412 -21.62 -22.14 -14.43
CA PRO A 412 -22.24 -23.48 -14.45
C PRO A 412 -21.38 -24.56 -13.78
N ASN A 413 -20.07 -24.36 -13.74
CA ASN A 413 -19.13 -25.32 -13.14
C ASN A 413 -17.82 -24.65 -12.74
N MET A 414 -16.98 -25.36 -11.98
CA MET A 414 -15.72 -24.84 -11.43
C MET A 414 -14.70 -24.42 -12.51
N LYS A 415 -14.68 -25.09 -13.67
CA LYS A 415 -13.76 -24.73 -14.77
C LYS A 415 -14.15 -23.39 -15.40
N GLN A 416 -15.45 -23.16 -15.57
CA GLN A 416 -15.94 -21.87 -16.08
C GLN A 416 -15.80 -20.75 -15.04
N LEU A 417 -15.91 -21.06 -13.76
CA LEU A 417 -15.61 -20.11 -12.67
C LEU A 417 -14.14 -19.65 -12.71
N ASP A 418 -13.20 -20.58 -12.86
CA ASP A 418 -11.76 -20.28 -12.97
C ASP A 418 -11.50 -19.32 -14.15
N ALA A 419 -12.04 -19.62 -15.32
CA ALA A 419 -11.89 -18.78 -16.52
C ALA A 419 -12.54 -17.40 -16.36
N ARG A 420 -13.71 -17.33 -15.72
CA ARG A 420 -14.41 -16.05 -15.50
C ARG A 420 -13.68 -15.16 -14.50
N ILE A 421 -13.04 -15.73 -13.47
CA ILE A 421 -12.17 -14.97 -12.57
C ILE A 421 -11.05 -14.28 -13.37
N ASP A 422 -10.37 -15.04 -14.26
CA ASP A 422 -9.31 -14.44 -15.08
C ASP A 422 -9.82 -13.33 -16.00
N GLU A 423 -11.01 -13.51 -16.59
CA GLU A 423 -11.65 -12.51 -17.46
C GLU A 423 -11.98 -11.19 -16.71
N ILE A 424 -12.57 -11.28 -15.52
CA ILE A 424 -12.95 -10.11 -14.70
C ILE A 424 -11.76 -9.21 -14.39
N PHE A 425 -10.60 -9.79 -14.15
CA PHE A 425 -9.39 -9.06 -13.76
C PHE A 425 -8.45 -8.77 -14.95
N CYS A 426 -8.84 -9.13 -16.18
CA CYS A 426 -8.07 -8.84 -17.37
C CYS A 426 -8.36 -7.42 -17.85
N PRO A 427 -7.36 -6.50 -17.88
CA PRO A 427 -7.56 -5.16 -18.40
C PRO A 427 -8.05 -5.18 -19.84
N SER A 428 -9.11 -4.45 -20.13
CA SER A 428 -9.69 -4.31 -21.47
C SER A 428 -9.66 -2.85 -21.93
N LYS A 429 -9.32 -2.63 -23.19
CA LYS A 429 -9.43 -1.30 -23.78
C LYS A 429 -10.92 -0.90 -23.90
N ASN A 430 -11.18 0.37 -23.74
CA ASN A 430 -12.52 0.90 -23.88
C ASN A 430 -13.53 0.23 -22.93
N ALA A 431 -13.14 0.06 -21.68
CA ALA A 431 -13.95 -0.56 -20.64
C ALA A 431 -14.08 0.36 -19.43
N VAL A 432 -15.13 0.16 -18.66
CA VAL A 432 -15.28 0.75 -17.33
C VAL A 432 -14.26 0.12 -16.39
N VAL A 433 -13.59 0.94 -15.60
CA VAL A 433 -12.60 0.51 -14.61
C VAL A 433 -13.23 0.45 -13.24
N LEU A 434 -13.33 -0.71 -12.64
CA LEU A 434 -13.78 -0.87 -11.26
C LEU A 434 -12.57 -1.09 -10.36
N SER A 435 -12.46 -0.30 -9.29
CA SER A 435 -11.29 -0.37 -8.41
C SER A 435 -11.64 -0.05 -6.96
N SER A 436 -10.97 -0.70 -6.02
CA SER A 436 -10.98 -0.16 -4.66
C SER A 436 -10.24 1.18 -4.63
N ILE A 437 -10.64 2.08 -3.73
CA ILE A 437 -10.00 3.40 -3.58
C ILE A 437 -8.49 3.25 -3.34
N HIS A 438 -8.08 2.25 -2.54
CA HIS A 438 -6.67 1.98 -2.27
C HIS A 438 -5.85 1.71 -3.55
N LYS A 439 -6.42 0.98 -4.50
CA LYS A 439 -5.75 0.61 -5.75
C LYS A 439 -5.81 1.71 -6.80
N SER A 440 -6.73 2.64 -6.67
CA SER A 440 -6.80 3.82 -7.54
C SER A 440 -5.74 4.87 -7.22
N LYS A 441 -5.02 4.74 -6.08
CA LYS A 441 -3.92 5.65 -5.76
C LYS A 441 -2.85 5.62 -6.86
N GLY A 442 -2.46 6.80 -7.33
CA GLY A 442 -1.55 6.96 -8.47
C GLY A 442 -2.23 6.96 -9.85
N LEU A 443 -3.48 6.50 -9.95
CA LEU A 443 -4.27 6.54 -11.19
C LEU A 443 -5.13 7.81 -11.26
N GLU A 444 -5.65 8.12 -12.45
CA GLU A 444 -6.53 9.26 -12.69
C GLU A 444 -7.46 8.99 -13.88
N TYR A 445 -8.66 9.53 -13.81
CA TYR A 445 -9.73 9.27 -14.79
C TYR A 445 -10.47 10.57 -15.11
N ASP A 446 -11.04 10.66 -16.29
CA ASP A 446 -11.83 11.84 -16.66
C ASP A 446 -13.09 11.96 -15.79
N ARG A 447 -13.80 10.85 -15.62
CA ARG A 447 -15.00 10.77 -14.76
C ARG A 447 -14.79 9.68 -13.72
N VAL A 448 -15.14 10.01 -12.47
CA VAL A 448 -15.05 9.09 -11.34
C VAL A 448 -16.40 8.99 -10.64
N PHE A 449 -16.84 7.79 -10.42
CA PHE A 449 -18.06 7.45 -9.69
C PHE A 449 -17.67 6.78 -8.38
N LEU A 450 -17.99 7.39 -7.25
CA LEU A 450 -17.79 6.81 -5.92
C LEU A 450 -19.04 6.01 -5.53
N LEU A 451 -18.92 4.71 -5.64
CA LEU A 451 -19.98 3.77 -5.29
C LEU A 451 -20.04 3.58 -3.77
N ARG A 452 -21.23 3.67 -3.20
CA ARG A 452 -21.48 3.46 -1.77
C ARG A 452 -20.61 4.36 -0.89
N PRO A 453 -20.74 5.70 -0.99
CA PRO A 453 -20.00 6.63 -0.14
C PRO A 453 -20.29 6.45 1.36
N ASP A 454 -21.43 5.84 1.71
CA ASP A 454 -21.84 5.48 3.08
C ASP A 454 -20.91 4.44 3.75
N LEU A 455 -20.07 3.74 2.98
CA LEU A 455 -19.03 2.86 3.50
C LEU A 455 -17.79 3.61 4.02
N LEU A 456 -17.74 4.93 3.85
CA LEU A 456 -16.69 5.82 4.36
C LEU A 456 -17.27 6.86 5.35
N PRO A 457 -16.69 6.99 6.55
CA PRO A 457 -15.62 6.17 7.09
C PRO A 457 -16.10 4.75 7.41
N ASN A 458 -15.14 3.80 7.40
CA ASN A 458 -15.47 2.45 7.85
C ASN A 458 -16.03 2.49 9.29
N LYS A 459 -17.23 1.96 9.48
CA LYS A 459 -17.93 1.96 10.79
C LYS A 459 -17.15 1.28 11.93
N PHE A 460 -16.08 0.57 11.61
CA PHE A 460 -15.21 -0.10 12.57
C PHE A 460 -13.94 0.68 12.88
N ALA A 461 -13.65 1.76 12.14
CA ALA A 461 -12.56 2.68 12.47
C ALA A 461 -12.88 3.38 13.80
N LYS A 462 -11.96 3.31 14.76
CA LYS A 462 -12.17 3.82 16.13
C LYS A 462 -11.06 4.75 16.59
N SER A 463 -9.81 4.44 16.25
CA SER A 463 -8.70 5.31 16.58
C SER A 463 -8.70 6.56 15.69
N SER A 464 -8.08 7.65 16.16
CA SER A 464 -7.92 8.85 15.35
C SER A 464 -7.14 8.55 14.07
N GLU A 465 -6.11 7.71 14.13
CA GLU A 465 -5.33 7.29 12.97
C GLU A 465 -6.17 6.53 11.93
N GLU A 466 -7.05 5.62 12.38
CA GLU A 466 -7.96 4.91 11.48
C GLU A 466 -8.96 5.86 10.81
N LEU A 467 -9.52 6.80 11.58
CA LEU A 467 -10.46 7.80 11.06
C LEU A 467 -9.77 8.76 10.08
N ASP A 468 -8.54 9.16 10.36
CA ASP A 468 -7.76 10.01 9.45
C ASP A 468 -7.43 9.24 8.16
N GLN A 469 -7.13 7.94 8.24
CA GLN A 469 -6.94 7.11 7.05
C GLN A 469 -8.22 7.00 6.21
N GLU A 470 -9.39 6.86 6.83
CA GLU A 470 -10.68 6.85 6.11
C GLU A 470 -11.00 8.21 5.46
N ARG A 471 -10.65 9.33 6.12
CA ARG A 471 -10.72 10.68 5.51
C ARG A 471 -9.78 10.80 4.32
N ASN A 472 -8.55 10.29 4.45
CA ASN A 472 -7.58 10.26 3.37
C ASN A 472 -8.07 9.40 2.18
N LEU A 473 -8.78 8.30 2.42
CA LEU A 473 -9.40 7.51 1.35
C LEU A 473 -10.44 8.31 0.58
N MET A 474 -11.27 9.09 1.26
CA MET A 474 -12.24 9.97 0.58
C MET A 474 -11.50 11.03 -0.26
N PHE A 475 -10.48 11.67 0.29
CA PHE A 475 -9.64 12.63 -0.43
C PHE A 475 -8.98 11.99 -1.67
N VAL A 476 -8.45 10.77 -1.53
CA VAL A 476 -7.89 10.03 -2.66
C VAL A 476 -8.95 9.76 -3.72
N ALA A 477 -10.15 9.29 -3.36
CA ALA A 477 -11.22 8.99 -4.30
C ALA A 477 -11.61 10.23 -5.12
N ILE A 478 -11.89 11.35 -4.45
CA ILE A 478 -12.29 12.61 -5.08
C ILE A 478 -11.20 13.09 -6.05
N THR A 479 -9.96 13.09 -5.61
CA THR A 479 -8.81 13.61 -6.39
C THR A 479 -8.35 12.70 -7.53
N ARG A 480 -9.05 11.59 -7.81
CA ARG A 480 -8.82 10.80 -9.03
C ARG A 480 -9.49 11.42 -10.26
N ALA A 481 -10.48 12.32 -10.05
CA ALA A 481 -11.25 12.91 -11.13
C ALA A 481 -10.51 14.08 -11.81
N LYS A 482 -10.41 14.03 -13.14
CA LYS A 482 -9.87 15.12 -13.98
C LYS A 482 -10.94 16.06 -14.50
N LYS A 483 -12.20 15.63 -14.58
CA LYS A 483 -13.32 16.45 -15.11
C LYS A 483 -14.56 16.40 -14.22
N GLN A 484 -14.99 15.20 -13.83
CA GLN A 484 -16.27 15.02 -13.14
C GLN A 484 -16.16 13.98 -12.04
N PHE A 485 -16.84 14.24 -10.93
CA PHE A 485 -16.93 13.33 -9.80
C PHE A 485 -18.41 13.13 -9.40
N PHE A 486 -18.81 11.88 -9.25
CA PHE A 486 -20.19 11.51 -8.95
C PHE A 486 -20.25 10.62 -7.71
N TYR A 487 -21.31 10.78 -6.92
CA TYR A 487 -21.66 9.87 -5.85
C TYR A 487 -22.78 8.94 -6.31
N ILE A 488 -22.55 7.61 -6.23
CA ILE A 488 -23.59 6.60 -6.42
C ILE A 488 -24.00 6.09 -5.04
N ARG A 489 -25.14 6.54 -4.56
CA ARG A 489 -25.70 6.12 -3.26
C ARG A 489 -26.55 4.87 -3.44
N LYS A 490 -26.74 4.12 -2.35
CA LYS A 490 -27.78 3.10 -2.30
C LYS A 490 -29.12 3.81 -2.32
N GLU A 491 -30.06 3.34 -3.14
CA GLU A 491 -31.44 3.76 -3.01
C GLU A 491 -31.90 3.38 -1.60
N ASP A 492 -32.48 4.32 -0.89
CA ASP A 492 -33.09 4.07 0.41
C ASP A 492 -34.24 3.09 0.22
N GLU A 493 -34.15 1.89 0.85
CA GLU A 493 -35.24 0.92 0.94
C GLU A 493 -36.38 1.46 1.79
#